data_0e1958b67f612d4746f204e0c35417d9
#
_entry.id   0e1958b67f612d4746f204e0c35417d9
#
_cell.length_a   1.000
_cell.length_b   1.000
_cell.length_c   1.000
_cell.angle_alpha   90.00
_cell.angle_beta   90.00
_cell.angle_gamma   90.00
#
_symmetry.space_group_name_H-M   'P 1'
#
loop_
_entity.id
_entity.type
_entity.pdbx_description
1 polymer ?
#
loop_
_entity_poly.entity_id
_entity_poly.type
_entity_poly.pdbx_seq_one_letter_code
_entity_poly.pdbx_strand_id
1 'polypeptide(L)'
;MKINFRMGFALPALIASILAFASCKSSSKNSSVLQQSAIGKPGELMLVMDKDYFESPMAMQLYDLLEEDAPALPQSEPSLRISRVPTPSFEGSLKLVRNVFLLDIDPQRYSKVSLKYSYDDWAKGQIVARMTSPSADSVQNYLKTQGEGLMNLFIRHELFLYGEVVAKTYSQKATELVDSLFAHRVNVPEDIRNKRVGKDFLWMSNSSMRSRHDILVYTYPYHSPKDISLDALVAKRDSVLKANISGEFEGSYPCTEQNYGLLYRRVQLPEEETARAELRGLWKMEGGAMMGGPFVSHAVVDKAAGKVYVFEGFVYRPNEDKLHLIRMMESSLYSFRPSAVKAFDPGIILKARYTKGF
;
A
#
# COMPACT_ATOMS: atom_id res chain seq x y z
N MET A 1 -24.75 -31.62 -91.43
CA MET A 1 -25.01 -33.06 -91.65
C MET A 1 -25.12 -33.75 -90.29
N LYS A 2 -26.30 -34.36 -90.04
CA LYS A 2 -26.68 -35.26 -88.92
C LYS A 2 -26.60 -34.66 -87.50
N ILE A 3 -27.66 -34.14 -86.90
CA ILE A 3 -28.75 -34.76 -86.17
C ILE A 3 -28.35 -36.00 -85.36
N ASN A 4 -28.42 -35.87 -84.03
CA ASN A 4 -29.20 -36.80 -83.24
C ASN A 4 -29.52 -36.28 -81.78
N PHE A 5 -30.78 -36.23 -81.61
CA PHE A 5 -31.60 -36.07 -80.41
C PHE A 5 -31.46 -37.30 -79.51
N ARG A 6 -31.34 -37.12 -78.23
CA ARG A 6 -31.95 -38.04 -77.27
C ARG A 6 -32.33 -37.36 -75.95
N MET A 7 -33.57 -37.38 -75.68
CA MET A 7 -34.36 -37.13 -74.49
C MET A 7 -33.94 -38.11 -73.36
N GLY A 8 -33.95 -37.67 -72.17
CA GLY A 8 -33.86 -38.60 -71.04
C GLY A 8 -34.02 -37.96 -69.67
N PHE A 9 -35.23 -37.97 -69.20
CA PHE A 9 -35.73 -38.14 -67.85
C PHE A 9 -35.28 -37.18 -66.74
N ALA A 10 -36.23 -36.38 -66.26
CA ALA A 10 -36.25 -35.67 -65.02
C ALA A 10 -36.38 -36.67 -63.83
N LEU A 11 -35.56 -36.45 -62.81
CA LEU A 11 -35.77 -37.02 -61.47
C LEU A 11 -35.71 -35.83 -60.45
N PRO A 12 -36.64 -35.66 -59.56
CA PRO A 12 -36.61 -34.57 -58.58
C PRO A 12 -35.64 -34.94 -57.48
N ALA A 13 -34.56 -34.20 -57.34
CA ALA A 13 -33.68 -34.31 -56.23
C ALA A 13 -34.29 -33.64 -55.00
N LEU A 14 -34.50 -34.45 -54.02
CA LEU A 14 -34.97 -34.11 -52.67
C LEU A 14 -33.93 -33.18 -52.01
N ILE A 15 -34.23 -31.90 -51.80
CA ILE A 15 -33.39 -30.97 -51.08
C ILE A 15 -33.60 -31.26 -49.61
N ALA A 16 -32.67 -32.01 -49.02
CA ALA A 16 -32.51 -32.15 -47.58
C ALA A 16 -31.94 -30.84 -47.01
N SER A 17 -32.79 -30.02 -46.42
CA SER A 17 -32.38 -28.84 -45.67
C SER A 17 -31.66 -29.25 -44.43
N ILE A 18 -30.33 -29.25 -44.44
CA ILE A 18 -29.49 -29.35 -43.26
C ILE A 18 -29.59 -27.99 -42.55
N LEU A 19 -30.42 -27.89 -41.56
CA LEU A 19 -30.43 -26.82 -40.55
C LEU A 19 -29.12 -26.97 -39.72
N ALA A 20 -28.08 -26.29 -40.13
CA ALA A 20 -26.91 -26.07 -39.33
C ALA A 20 -27.34 -25.16 -38.17
N PHE A 21 -27.55 -25.74 -36.99
CA PHE A 21 -27.60 -24.99 -35.73
C PHE A 21 -26.21 -24.35 -35.53
N ALA A 22 -26.06 -23.14 -36.01
CA ALA A 22 -24.99 -22.27 -35.59
C ALA A 22 -25.25 -21.97 -34.11
N SER A 23 -24.63 -22.76 -33.23
CA SER A 23 -24.48 -22.44 -31.84
C SER A 23 -23.68 -21.16 -31.76
N CYS A 24 -24.37 -20.03 -31.70
CA CYS A 24 -23.76 -18.79 -31.24
C CYS A 24 -23.28 -19.02 -29.82
N LYS A 25 -22.00 -19.36 -29.66
CA LYS A 25 -21.30 -19.03 -28.42
C LYS A 25 -21.46 -17.53 -28.27
N SER A 26 -22.42 -17.12 -27.45
CA SER A 26 -22.43 -15.77 -26.89
C SER A 26 -21.17 -15.69 -26.04
N SER A 27 -20.08 -15.19 -26.63
CA SER A 27 -19.07 -14.55 -25.84
C SER A 27 -19.81 -13.43 -25.12
N SER A 28 -20.09 -13.62 -23.83
CA SER A 28 -20.45 -12.53 -22.97
C SER A 28 -19.30 -11.55 -23.04
N LYS A 29 -19.37 -10.61 -23.97
CA LYS A 29 -18.68 -9.34 -23.81
C LYS A 29 -19.25 -8.82 -22.51
N ASN A 30 -18.46 -8.97 -21.42
CA ASN A 30 -18.66 -8.19 -20.22
C ASN A 30 -18.75 -6.74 -20.73
N SER A 31 -19.99 -6.24 -20.88
CA SER A 31 -20.23 -4.84 -20.82
C SER A 31 -19.63 -4.44 -19.48
N SER A 32 -18.50 -3.74 -19.49
CA SER A 32 -17.96 -3.11 -18.32
C SER A 32 -19.00 -2.09 -17.89
N VAL A 33 -19.97 -2.55 -17.10
CA VAL A 33 -20.76 -1.65 -16.28
C VAL A 33 -19.70 -0.87 -15.53
N LEU A 34 -19.67 0.45 -15.72
CA LEU A 34 -18.73 1.32 -15.05
C LEU A 34 -18.97 1.14 -13.55
N GLN A 35 -18.14 0.31 -12.92
CA GLN A 35 -18.25 0.03 -11.50
C GLN A 35 -17.98 1.34 -10.76
N GLN A 36 -18.85 1.71 -9.85
CA GLN A 36 -18.67 2.89 -9.01
C GLN A 36 -17.35 2.81 -8.25
N SER A 37 -16.69 3.94 -8.06
CA SER A 37 -15.53 4.00 -7.17
C SER A 37 -15.96 3.83 -5.71
N ALA A 38 -15.12 3.17 -4.93
CA ALA A 38 -15.33 3.04 -3.50
C ALA A 38 -15.41 4.42 -2.82
N ILE A 39 -16.29 4.53 -1.84
CA ILE A 39 -16.52 5.74 -1.05
C ILE A 39 -15.86 5.64 0.32
N GLY A 40 -15.82 6.75 1.04
CA GLY A 40 -15.25 6.86 2.38
C GLY A 40 -13.86 7.49 2.38
N LYS A 41 -13.44 7.96 3.57
CA LYS A 41 -12.13 8.58 3.77
C LYS A 41 -11.03 7.52 3.89
N PRO A 42 -9.78 7.88 3.61
CA PRO A 42 -8.65 6.99 3.90
C PRO A 42 -8.66 6.48 5.34
N GLY A 43 -8.48 5.17 5.50
CA GLY A 43 -8.46 4.52 6.81
C GLY A 43 -9.83 4.23 7.43
N GLU A 44 -10.94 4.63 6.80
CA GLU A 44 -12.28 4.19 7.27
C GLU A 44 -12.48 2.71 6.99
N LEU A 45 -12.95 1.96 8.00
CA LEU A 45 -13.28 0.55 7.94
C LEU A 45 -14.72 0.32 8.40
N MET A 46 -15.52 -0.31 7.58
CA MET A 46 -16.86 -0.76 7.96
C MET A 46 -16.80 -2.18 8.49
N LEU A 47 -17.02 -2.33 9.80
CA LEU A 47 -17.14 -3.62 10.47
C LEU A 47 -18.60 -4.03 10.54
N VAL A 48 -18.91 -5.15 9.91
CA VAL A 48 -20.26 -5.71 9.81
C VAL A 48 -20.31 -7.02 10.58
N MET A 49 -21.14 -7.10 11.59
CA MET A 49 -21.37 -8.32 12.39
C MET A 49 -22.74 -8.28 13.06
N ASP A 50 -23.15 -9.37 13.68
CA ASP A 50 -24.36 -9.38 14.48
C ASP A 50 -24.26 -8.37 15.63
N LYS A 51 -25.34 -7.61 15.85
CA LYS A 51 -25.44 -6.57 16.87
C LYS A 51 -25.18 -7.10 18.29
N ASP A 52 -25.53 -8.35 18.54
CA ASP A 52 -25.37 -8.98 19.85
C ASP A 52 -23.89 -9.11 20.27
N TYR A 53 -22.98 -9.05 19.31
CA TYR A 53 -21.53 -9.06 19.60
C TYR A 53 -20.91 -7.68 19.80
N PHE A 54 -21.59 -6.56 19.53
CA PHE A 54 -20.96 -5.23 19.51
C PHE A 54 -20.27 -4.83 20.81
N GLU A 55 -20.78 -5.28 21.95
CA GLU A 55 -20.23 -4.99 23.27
C GLU A 55 -19.56 -6.23 23.92
N SER A 56 -19.29 -7.26 23.12
CA SER A 56 -18.64 -8.48 23.60
C SER A 56 -17.13 -8.27 23.79
N PRO A 57 -16.48 -9.06 24.69
CA PRO A 57 -15.02 -9.03 24.84
C PRO A 57 -14.26 -9.30 23.54
N MET A 58 -14.83 -10.11 22.65
CA MET A 58 -14.28 -10.38 21.31
C MET A 58 -14.27 -9.10 20.46
N ALA A 59 -15.39 -8.36 20.46
CA ALA A 59 -15.48 -7.13 19.69
C ALA A 59 -14.55 -6.04 20.25
N MET A 60 -14.42 -5.91 21.56
CA MET A 60 -13.47 -4.98 22.17
C MET A 60 -12.04 -5.28 21.73
N GLN A 61 -11.62 -6.55 21.80
CA GLN A 61 -10.29 -6.95 21.30
C GLN A 61 -10.10 -6.63 19.81
N LEU A 62 -11.15 -6.77 18.99
CA LEU A 62 -11.10 -6.44 17.58
C LEU A 62 -10.99 -4.93 17.35
N TYR A 63 -11.72 -4.12 18.11
CA TYR A 63 -11.63 -2.65 18.04
C TYR A 63 -10.25 -2.17 18.46
N ASP A 64 -9.74 -2.63 19.61
CA ASP A 64 -8.40 -2.29 20.11
C ASP A 64 -7.32 -2.61 19.08
N LEU A 65 -7.44 -3.76 18.40
CA LEU A 65 -6.50 -4.16 17.34
C LEU A 65 -6.58 -3.24 16.11
N LEU A 66 -7.77 -3.00 15.59
CA LEU A 66 -7.93 -2.32 14.30
C LEU A 66 -7.83 -0.79 14.42
N GLU A 67 -8.15 -0.23 15.59
CA GLU A 67 -7.99 1.19 15.90
C GLU A 67 -6.67 1.49 16.65
N GLU A 68 -5.77 0.49 16.76
CA GLU A 68 -4.42 0.73 17.30
C GLU A 68 -3.77 1.92 16.61
N ASP A 69 -3.11 2.77 17.39
CA ASP A 69 -2.42 3.93 16.87
C ASP A 69 -1.37 3.57 15.81
N ALA A 70 -1.34 4.34 14.75
CA ALA A 70 -0.31 4.18 13.73
C ALA A 70 1.07 4.45 14.35
N PRO A 71 2.04 3.54 14.13
CA PRO A 71 3.34 3.65 14.79
C PRO A 71 4.15 4.83 14.29
N ALA A 72 5.00 5.34 15.18
CA ALA A 72 5.95 6.44 14.89
C ALA A 72 5.26 7.74 14.45
N LEU A 73 4.15 8.08 15.08
CA LEU A 73 3.51 9.40 14.98
C LEU A 73 3.68 10.15 16.29
N PRO A 74 3.84 11.49 16.28
CA PRO A 74 4.03 12.28 17.49
C PRO A 74 2.74 12.48 18.30
N GLN A 75 1.60 12.11 17.75
CA GLN A 75 0.28 12.16 18.36
C GLN A 75 -0.49 10.89 18.02
N SER A 76 -1.49 10.57 18.85
CA SER A 76 -2.39 9.43 18.58
C SER A 76 -3.20 9.66 17.30
N GLU A 77 -3.03 8.79 16.35
CA GLU A 77 -3.83 8.72 15.12
C GLU A 77 -4.13 7.24 14.86
N PRO A 78 -5.40 6.81 14.93
CA PRO A 78 -5.74 5.41 14.74
C PRO A 78 -5.38 4.94 13.33
N SER A 79 -4.81 3.73 13.24
CA SER A 79 -4.47 3.10 11.96
C SER A 79 -5.68 2.94 11.06
N LEU A 80 -6.82 2.56 11.63
CA LEU A 80 -8.12 2.52 10.96
C LEU A 80 -9.16 3.19 11.86
N ARG A 81 -10.26 3.66 11.28
CA ARG A 81 -11.42 4.22 11.99
C ARG A 81 -12.62 3.34 11.71
N ILE A 82 -13.15 2.69 12.75
CA ILE A 82 -14.21 1.69 12.60
C ILE A 82 -15.59 2.34 12.66
N SER A 83 -16.42 1.99 11.69
CA SER A 83 -17.88 2.19 11.75
C SER A 83 -18.55 0.82 11.88
N ARG A 84 -19.39 0.62 12.91
CA ARG A 84 -20.06 -0.65 13.21
C ARG A 84 -21.44 -0.70 12.54
N VAL A 85 -21.72 -1.76 11.83
CA VAL A 85 -23.01 -1.96 11.15
C VAL A 85 -23.57 -3.35 11.44
N PRO A 86 -24.82 -3.47 11.92
CA PRO A 86 -25.46 -4.77 12.06
C PRO A 86 -25.60 -5.46 10.69
N THR A 87 -25.39 -6.77 10.65
CA THR A 87 -25.46 -7.55 9.40
C THR A 87 -26.75 -7.28 8.60
N PRO A 88 -27.97 -7.21 9.20
CA PRO A 88 -29.19 -6.93 8.43
C PRO A 88 -29.24 -5.51 7.84
N SER A 89 -28.49 -4.57 8.39
CA SER A 89 -28.46 -3.16 7.93
C SER A 89 -27.37 -2.91 6.87
N PHE A 90 -26.56 -3.90 6.55
CA PHE A 90 -25.47 -3.76 5.57
C PHE A 90 -25.98 -3.88 4.15
N GLU A 91 -26.51 -2.76 3.61
CA GLU A 91 -27.08 -2.69 2.27
C GLU A 91 -26.83 -1.34 1.59
N GLY A 92 -27.22 -1.24 0.33
CA GLY A 92 -27.15 0.01 -0.44
C GLY A 92 -25.74 0.59 -0.51
N SER A 93 -25.60 1.88 -0.21
CA SER A 93 -24.34 2.62 -0.26
C SER A 93 -23.31 2.14 0.76
N LEU A 94 -23.69 1.47 1.84
CA LEU A 94 -22.75 0.90 2.82
C LEU A 94 -21.85 -0.16 2.18
N LYS A 95 -22.34 -0.87 1.14
CA LYS A 95 -21.53 -1.82 0.39
C LYS A 95 -20.44 -1.17 -0.46
N LEU A 96 -20.50 0.12 -0.70
CA LEU A 96 -19.52 0.83 -1.52
C LEU A 96 -18.34 1.37 -0.73
N VAL A 97 -18.30 1.18 0.60
CA VAL A 97 -17.18 1.65 1.46
C VAL A 97 -15.89 0.93 1.08
N ARG A 98 -14.78 1.67 1.08
CA ARG A 98 -13.47 1.21 0.60
C ARG A 98 -12.87 0.01 1.36
N ASN A 99 -13.09 -0.08 2.67
CA ASN A 99 -12.66 -1.21 3.49
C ASN A 99 -13.88 -1.78 4.21
N VAL A 100 -14.17 -3.05 3.96
CA VAL A 100 -15.29 -3.76 4.59
C VAL A 100 -14.75 -5.01 5.27
N PHE A 101 -15.11 -5.20 6.53
CA PHE A 101 -14.84 -6.41 7.27
C PHE A 101 -16.16 -7.05 7.73
N LEU A 102 -16.47 -8.19 7.17
CA LEU A 102 -17.65 -8.98 7.50
C LEU A 102 -17.25 -10.10 8.47
N LEU A 103 -17.86 -10.14 9.63
CA LEU A 103 -17.68 -11.20 10.63
C LEU A 103 -19.00 -11.97 10.80
N ASP A 104 -18.98 -13.27 10.51
CA ASP A 104 -20.09 -14.17 10.65
C ASP A 104 -19.74 -15.31 11.62
N ILE A 105 -20.51 -15.43 12.71
CA ILE A 105 -20.29 -16.40 13.77
C ILE A 105 -21.50 -17.33 13.84
N ASP A 106 -21.30 -18.59 13.49
CA ASP A 106 -22.35 -19.60 13.50
C ASP A 106 -21.77 -21.01 13.80
N PRO A 107 -22.03 -21.58 15.00
CA PRO A 107 -21.51 -22.90 15.36
C PRO A 107 -22.10 -24.06 14.57
N GLN A 108 -23.25 -23.86 13.90
CA GLN A 108 -23.87 -24.87 13.07
C GLN A 108 -23.30 -24.90 11.65
N ARG A 109 -22.79 -23.75 11.17
CA ARG A 109 -22.26 -23.59 9.81
C ARG A 109 -20.75 -23.72 9.73
N TYR A 110 -20.03 -23.37 10.79
CA TYR A 110 -18.57 -23.27 10.76
C TYR A 110 -17.92 -24.17 11.81
N SER A 111 -16.87 -24.89 11.44
CA SER A 111 -16.08 -25.76 12.33
C SER A 111 -14.74 -25.14 12.74
N LYS A 112 -14.30 -24.07 12.03
CA LYS A 112 -13.03 -23.37 12.28
C LYS A 112 -13.11 -21.93 11.82
N VAL A 113 -12.18 -21.09 12.33
CA VAL A 113 -12.01 -19.72 11.82
C VAL A 113 -11.44 -19.77 10.41
N SER A 114 -12.02 -18.98 9.52
CA SER A 114 -11.52 -18.78 8.17
C SER A 114 -11.59 -17.29 7.81
N LEU A 115 -10.47 -16.74 7.35
CA LEU A 115 -10.39 -15.39 6.79
C LEU A 115 -10.18 -15.49 5.27
N LYS A 116 -11.05 -14.87 4.49
CA LYS A 116 -10.93 -14.70 3.04
C LYS A 116 -11.08 -13.23 2.71
N TYR A 117 -10.50 -12.79 1.62
CA TYR A 117 -10.67 -11.43 1.15
C TYR A 117 -10.73 -11.38 -0.38
N SER A 118 -11.33 -10.32 -0.89
CA SER A 118 -11.47 -10.03 -2.31
C SER A 118 -11.34 -8.52 -2.53
N TYR A 119 -11.05 -8.14 -3.76
CA TYR A 119 -10.99 -6.76 -4.18
C TYR A 119 -12.13 -6.46 -5.14
N ASP A 120 -12.63 -5.23 -5.09
CA ASP A 120 -13.60 -4.68 -6.04
C ASP A 120 -14.92 -5.47 -6.13
N ASP A 121 -15.42 -6.00 -5.03
CA ASP A 121 -16.66 -6.78 -5.02
C ASP A 121 -17.87 -5.93 -5.42
N TRP A 122 -18.00 -4.74 -4.86
CA TRP A 122 -19.12 -3.83 -5.11
C TRP A 122 -18.69 -2.48 -5.67
N ALA A 123 -17.44 -2.07 -5.40
CA ALA A 123 -16.91 -0.79 -5.84
C ALA A 123 -15.43 -0.90 -6.18
N LYS A 124 -14.98 -0.17 -7.18
CA LYS A 124 -13.56 -0.13 -7.59
C LYS A 124 -12.72 0.54 -6.51
N GLY A 125 -11.60 -0.07 -6.14
CA GLY A 125 -10.73 0.40 -5.04
C GLY A 125 -11.24 -0.03 -3.67
N GLN A 126 -11.95 -1.16 -3.61
CA GLN A 126 -12.50 -1.73 -2.38
C GLN A 126 -11.74 -3.00 -2.00
N ILE A 127 -11.58 -3.22 -0.69
CA ILE A 127 -11.28 -4.53 -0.12
C ILE A 127 -12.43 -5.00 0.74
N VAL A 128 -12.81 -6.27 0.58
CA VAL A 128 -13.81 -6.95 1.42
C VAL A 128 -13.16 -8.16 2.06
N ALA A 129 -12.92 -8.09 3.36
CA ALA A 129 -12.49 -9.23 4.16
C ALA A 129 -13.70 -9.91 4.80
N ARG A 130 -13.73 -11.24 4.78
CA ARG A 130 -14.80 -12.08 5.36
C ARG A 130 -14.18 -13.07 6.33
N MET A 131 -14.52 -12.93 7.59
CA MET A 131 -14.16 -13.90 8.62
C MET A 131 -15.39 -14.69 9.02
N THR A 132 -15.25 -16.01 9.03
CA THR A 132 -16.27 -16.94 9.53
C THR A 132 -15.72 -17.71 10.71
N SER A 133 -16.54 -17.97 11.73
CA SER A 133 -16.09 -18.63 12.97
C SER A 133 -17.20 -19.45 13.62
N PRO A 134 -16.89 -20.56 14.31
CA PRO A 134 -17.86 -21.30 15.12
C PRO A 134 -18.24 -20.56 16.42
N SER A 135 -17.38 -19.64 16.94
CA SER A 135 -17.64 -18.95 18.21
C SER A 135 -16.84 -17.67 18.33
N ALA A 136 -17.28 -16.76 19.24
CA ALA A 136 -16.55 -15.57 19.60
C ALA A 136 -15.16 -15.88 20.21
N ASP A 137 -15.06 -16.92 21.04
CA ASP A 137 -13.78 -17.37 21.64
C ASP A 137 -12.77 -17.79 20.55
N SER A 138 -13.25 -18.45 19.51
CA SER A 138 -12.40 -18.83 18.38
C SER A 138 -11.86 -17.62 17.63
N VAL A 139 -12.68 -16.55 17.47
CA VAL A 139 -12.21 -15.27 16.91
C VAL A 139 -11.15 -14.64 17.82
N GLN A 140 -11.39 -14.55 19.14
CA GLN A 140 -10.41 -14.00 20.08
C GLN A 140 -9.06 -14.73 20.03
N ASN A 141 -9.07 -16.06 19.94
CA ASN A 141 -7.85 -16.86 19.82
C ASN A 141 -7.15 -16.61 18.47
N TYR A 142 -7.89 -16.46 17.40
CA TYR A 142 -7.35 -16.06 16.10
C TYR A 142 -6.68 -14.68 16.17
N LEU A 143 -7.32 -13.67 16.78
CA LEU A 143 -6.78 -12.33 16.90
C LEU A 143 -5.46 -12.29 17.67
N LYS A 144 -5.30 -13.09 18.73
CA LYS A 144 -4.04 -13.19 19.49
C LYS A 144 -2.85 -13.67 18.66
N THR A 145 -3.08 -14.49 17.66
CA THR A 145 -2.00 -15.12 16.87
C THR A 145 -1.88 -14.58 15.45
N GLN A 146 -2.96 -14.10 14.87
CA GLN A 146 -3.06 -13.65 13.47
C GLN A 146 -3.59 -12.22 13.32
N GLY A 147 -3.83 -11.51 14.43
CA GLY A 147 -4.41 -10.16 14.40
C GLY A 147 -3.55 -9.16 13.63
N GLU A 148 -2.22 -9.22 13.79
CA GLU A 148 -1.29 -8.38 13.02
C GLU A 148 -1.46 -8.60 11.50
N GLY A 149 -1.69 -9.85 11.07
CA GLY A 149 -1.95 -10.17 9.67
C GLY A 149 -3.26 -9.56 9.15
N LEU A 150 -4.30 -9.54 9.99
CA LEU A 150 -5.58 -8.90 9.66
C LEU A 150 -5.41 -7.38 9.54
N MET A 151 -4.73 -6.72 10.49
CA MET A 151 -4.41 -5.29 10.42
C MET A 151 -3.61 -4.97 9.15
N ASN A 152 -2.53 -5.71 8.90
CA ASN A 152 -1.66 -5.51 7.74
C ASN A 152 -2.39 -5.70 6.41
N LEU A 153 -3.46 -6.50 6.35
CA LEU A 153 -4.28 -6.65 5.15
C LEU A 153 -4.90 -5.32 4.74
N PHE A 154 -5.55 -4.61 5.69
CA PHE A 154 -6.16 -3.31 5.42
C PHE A 154 -5.14 -2.19 5.22
N ILE A 155 -4.05 -2.18 6.00
CA ILE A 155 -2.98 -1.18 5.84
C ILE A 155 -2.34 -1.27 4.46
N ARG A 156 -2.04 -2.48 3.97
CA ARG A 156 -1.50 -2.65 2.61
C ARG A 156 -2.47 -2.21 1.53
N HIS A 157 -3.78 -2.44 1.73
CA HIS A 157 -4.78 -1.94 0.80
C HIS A 157 -4.83 -0.41 0.79
N GLU A 158 -4.77 0.24 1.95
CA GLU A 158 -4.67 1.71 2.02
C GLU A 158 -3.41 2.23 1.30
N LEU A 159 -2.26 1.63 1.56
CA LEU A 159 -1.02 1.98 0.88
C LEU A 159 -1.09 1.74 -0.64
N PHE A 160 -1.74 0.65 -1.06
CA PHE A 160 -2.01 0.40 -2.47
C PHE A 160 -2.83 1.51 -3.12
N LEU A 161 -3.89 1.98 -2.47
CA LEU A 161 -4.71 3.07 -2.98
C LEU A 161 -3.94 4.40 -3.09
N TYR A 162 -3.06 4.72 -2.13
CA TYR A 162 -2.11 5.83 -2.28
C TYR A 162 -1.12 5.56 -3.41
N GLY A 163 -0.66 4.33 -3.57
CA GLY A 163 0.21 3.91 -4.67
C GLY A 163 -0.45 4.11 -6.05
N GLU A 164 -1.75 3.86 -6.17
CA GLU A 164 -2.54 4.13 -7.40
C GLU A 164 -2.53 5.64 -7.75
N VAL A 165 -2.60 6.51 -6.73
CA VAL A 165 -2.46 7.96 -6.93
C VAL A 165 -1.04 8.30 -7.35
N VAL A 166 -0.04 7.83 -6.62
CA VAL A 166 1.39 8.08 -6.91
C VAL A 166 1.81 7.54 -8.29
N ALA A 167 1.21 6.45 -8.75
CA ALA A 167 1.48 5.90 -10.09
C ALA A 167 1.00 6.83 -11.22
N LYS A 168 -0.05 7.60 -10.98
CA LYS A 168 -0.70 8.48 -11.98
C LYS A 168 -0.28 9.93 -11.85
N THR A 169 -0.03 10.39 -10.62
CA THR A 169 0.21 11.79 -10.28
C THR A 169 1.54 11.92 -9.55
N TYR A 170 2.60 12.22 -10.30
CA TYR A 170 3.95 12.40 -9.76
C TYR A 170 4.75 13.44 -10.58
N SER A 171 5.75 14.03 -9.97
CA SER A 171 6.67 14.95 -10.63
C SER A 171 7.64 14.19 -11.55
N GLN A 172 7.37 14.19 -12.85
CA GLN A 172 8.26 13.55 -13.81
C GLN A 172 9.69 14.09 -13.73
N LYS A 173 9.83 15.42 -13.62
CA LYS A 173 11.15 16.09 -13.50
C LYS A 173 11.93 15.65 -12.25
N ALA A 174 11.26 15.52 -11.11
CA ALA A 174 11.90 15.06 -9.89
C ALA A 174 12.27 13.56 -9.97
N THR A 175 11.40 12.73 -10.56
CA THR A 175 11.68 11.31 -10.80
C THR A 175 12.84 11.11 -11.78
N GLU A 176 12.94 11.90 -12.85
CA GLU A 176 14.06 11.88 -13.80
C GLU A 176 15.37 12.36 -13.16
N LEU A 177 15.29 13.30 -12.20
CA LEU A 177 16.47 13.72 -11.44
C LEU A 177 17.00 12.59 -10.57
N VAL A 178 16.12 11.85 -9.86
CA VAL A 178 16.51 10.64 -9.11
C VAL A 178 17.17 9.63 -10.04
N ASP A 179 16.54 9.37 -11.21
CA ASP A 179 17.04 8.44 -12.23
C ASP A 179 18.47 8.83 -12.69
N SER A 180 18.68 10.10 -12.98
CA SER A 180 19.97 10.59 -13.45
C SER A 180 21.11 10.51 -12.41
N LEU A 181 20.78 10.65 -11.12
CA LEU A 181 21.77 10.66 -10.04
C LEU A 181 22.06 9.25 -9.50
N PHE A 182 21.07 8.37 -9.48
CA PHE A 182 21.16 7.09 -8.77
C PHE A 182 20.94 5.87 -9.66
N ALA A 183 20.66 6.02 -10.96
CA ALA A 183 20.27 4.96 -11.89
C ALA A 183 19.05 4.14 -11.41
N HIS A 184 18.21 4.78 -10.64
CA HIS A 184 16.95 4.22 -10.09
C HIS A 184 15.85 5.27 -10.14
N ARG A 185 14.61 4.82 -10.14
CA ARG A 185 13.43 5.68 -10.19
C ARG A 185 12.60 5.57 -8.92
N VAL A 186 12.06 6.70 -8.46
CA VAL A 186 11.03 6.81 -7.44
C VAL A 186 9.99 7.78 -7.96
N ASN A 187 8.71 7.44 -7.89
CA ASN A 187 7.66 8.38 -8.24
C ASN A 187 7.53 9.43 -7.12
N VAL A 188 8.11 10.60 -7.35
CA VAL A 188 8.12 11.71 -6.39
C VAL A 188 6.78 12.44 -6.45
N PRO A 189 6.09 12.73 -5.34
CA PRO A 189 4.85 13.50 -5.33
C PRO A 189 4.95 14.80 -6.14
N GLU A 190 3.85 15.14 -6.83
CA GLU A 190 3.84 16.22 -7.83
C GLU A 190 4.12 17.61 -7.25
N ASP A 191 3.73 17.85 -6.00
CA ASP A 191 3.90 19.11 -5.31
C ASP A 191 5.31 19.36 -4.77
N ILE A 192 6.20 18.36 -4.82
CA ILE A 192 7.62 18.50 -4.48
C ILE A 192 8.36 19.22 -5.60
N ARG A 193 8.87 20.41 -5.33
CA ARG A 193 9.45 21.32 -6.34
C ARG A 193 10.86 21.79 -6.03
N ASN A 194 11.20 21.92 -4.75
CA ASN A 194 12.53 22.36 -4.32
C ASN A 194 13.46 21.18 -4.15
N LYS A 195 14.75 21.40 -4.41
CA LYS A 195 15.75 20.34 -4.35
C LYS A 195 17.11 20.88 -3.89
N ARG A 196 17.87 19.99 -3.26
CA ARG A 196 19.29 20.16 -2.96
C ARG A 196 20.03 18.87 -3.34
N VAL A 197 21.03 19.03 -4.20
CA VAL A 197 21.87 17.91 -4.65
C VAL A 197 23.21 18.00 -3.92
N GLY A 198 23.65 16.87 -3.34
CA GLY A 198 24.95 16.69 -2.72
C GLY A 198 25.68 15.49 -3.34
N LYS A 199 26.84 15.16 -2.79
CA LYS A 199 27.55 13.94 -3.17
C LYS A 199 26.78 12.73 -2.61
N ASP A 200 26.37 11.80 -3.50
CA ASP A 200 25.59 10.62 -3.13
C ASP A 200 24.30 10.96 -2.32
N PHE A 201 23.75 12.16 -2.53
CA PHE A 201 22.65 12.71 -1.75
C PHE A 201 21.73 13.60 -2.59
N LEU A 202 20.44 13.46 -2.40
CA LEU A 202 19.39 14.32 -2.94
C LEU A 202 18.33 14.56 -1.87
N TRP A 203 18.00 15.81 -1.63
CA TRP A 203 16.85 16.22 -0.83
C TRP A 203 15.88 17.00 -1.69
N MET A 204 14.60 16.67 -1.58
CA MET A 204 13.51 17.34 -2.29
C MET A 204 12.39 17.68 -1.32
N SER A 205 11.73 18.84 -1.54
CA SER A 205 10.73 19.37 -0.62
C SER A 205 9.61 20.11 -1.36
N ASN A 206 8.39 20.09 -0.83
CA ASN A 206 7.35 21.01 -1.24
C ASN A 206 7.52 22.40 -0.57
N SER A 207 8.42 22.52 0.42
CA SER A 207 8.76 23.75 1.15
C SER A 207 7.54 24.47 1.76
N SER A 208 6.46 23.77 2.04
CA SER A 208 5.31 24.35 2.73
C SER A 208 5.64 24.64 4.19
N MET A 209 5.28 25.80 4.69
CA MET A 209 5.48 26.13 6.10
C MET A 209 4.46 25.45 7.04
N ARG A 210 3.31 25.02 6.52
CA ARG A 210 2.22 24.42 7.32
C ARG A 210 2.11 22.92 7.18
N SER A 211 2.33 22.41 5.97
CA SER A 211 2.20 20.99 5.65
C SER A 211 3.33 20.58 4.74
N ARG A 212 4.52 20.48 5.32
CA ARG A 212 5.73 20.14 4.60
C ARG A 212 5.93 18.64 4.59
N HIS A 213 6.29 18.15 3.43
CA HIS A 213 6.79 16.80 3.26
C HIS A 213 8.00 16.80 2.32
N ASP A 214 8.91 15.93 2.62
CA ASP A 214 10.24 15.90 2.03
C ASP A 214 10.56 14.46 1.60
N ILE A 215 11.34 14.34 0.53
CA ILE A 215 11.95 13.07 0.12
C ILE A 215 13.46 13.22 0.16
N LEU A 216 14.10 12.24 0.77
CA LEU A 216 15.54 12.03 0.73
C LEU A 216 15.87 10.82 -0.11
N VAL A 217 16.95 10.93 -0.88
CA VAL A 217 17.60 9.79 -1.53
C VAL A 217 19.08 9.89 -1.28
N TYR A 218 19.69 8.83 -0.74
CA TYR A 218 21.13 8.78 -0.59
C TYR A 218 21.65 7.35 -0.72
N THR A 219 22.94 7.22 -0.96
CA THR A 219 23.57 5.91 -1.14
C THR A 219 24.90 5.85 -0.42
N TYR A 220 25.29 4.63 -0.01
CA TYR A 220 26.58 4.35 0.62
C TYR A 220 27.02 2.92 0.29
N PRO A 221 28.33 2.58 0.46
CA PRO A 221 28.82 1.23 0.20
C PRO A 221 28.14 0.17 1.07
N TYR A 222 27.85 -0.98 0.47
CA TYR A 222 27.37 -2.17 1.15
C TYR A 222 28.49 -3.19 1.30
N HIS A 223 28.76 -3.64 2.50
CA HIS A 223 29.79 -4.66 2.81
C HIS A 223 29.17 -5.90 3.43
N SER A 224 28.12 -5.75 4.23
CA SER A 224 27.51 -6.85 4.96
C SER A 224 26.05 -6.53 5.39
N PRO A 225 25.27 -7.53 5.82
CA PRO A 225 23.93 -7.29 6.38
C PRO A 225 23.92 -6.34 7.59
N LYS A 226 25.04 -6.15 8.27
CA LYS A 226 25.16 -5.20 9.40
C LYS A 226 24.97 -3.75 8.95
N ASP A 227 25.27 -3.42 7.69
CA ASP A 227 25.15 -2.06 7.15
C ASP A 227 23.71 -1.59 7.02
N ILE A 228 22.74 -2.50 7.14
CA ILE A 228 21.30 -2.22 7.16
C ILE A 228 20.63 -2.69 8.45
N SER A 229 21.39 -2.85 9.56
CA SER A 229 20.84 -3.02 10.89
C SER A 229 20.21 -1.72 11.39
N LEU A 230 19.34 -1.80 12.41
CA LEU A 230 18.70 -0.63 13.01
C LEU A 230 19.75 0.45 13.38
N ASP A 231 20.75 0.09 14.17
CA ASP A 231 21.76 1.05 14.65
C ASP A 231 22.57 1.67 13.50
N ALA A 232 22.94 0.85 12.50
CA ALA A 232 23.66 1.33 11.34
C ALA A 232 22.83 2.30 10.49
N LEU A 233 21.54 2.01 10.29
CA LEU A 233 20.63 2.90 9.56
C LEU A 233 20.43 4.22 10.28
N VAL A 234 20.20 4.22 11.59
CA VAL A 234 20.05 5.44 12.40
C VAL A 234 21.32 6.27 12.35
N ALA A 235 22.48 5.66 12.62
CA ALA A 235 23.76 6.37 12.60
C ALA A 235 24.08 6.95 11.21
N LYS A 236 23.82 6.19 10.14
CA LYS A 236 24.02 6.65 8.77
C LYS A 236 23.07 7.79 8.43
N ARG A 237 21.78 7.65 8.75
CA ARG A 237 20.77 8.69 8.56
C ARG A 237 21.19 10.00 9.19
N ASP A 238 21.51 9.98 10.49
CA ASP A 238 21.88 11.19 11.25
C ASP A 238 23.16 11.84 10.71
N SER A 239 24.15 11.05 10.34
CA SER A 239 25.38 11.54 9.69
C SER A 239 25.10 12.23 8.35
N VAL A 240 24.24 11.62 7.50
CA VAL A 240 23.89 12.19 6.19
C VAL A 240 23.07 13.47 6.34
N LEU A 241 22.10 13.49 7.25
CA LEU A 241 21.28 14.68 7.51
C LEU A 241 22.14 15.83 8.02
N LYS A 242 23.01 15.59 9.01
CA LYS A 242 23.94 16.58 9.56
C LYS A 242 24.87 17.18 8.51
N ALA A 243 25.38 16.35 7.60
CA ALA A 243 26.31 16.80 6.56
C ALA A 243 25.62 17.61 5.44
N ASN A 244 24.32 17.39 5.18
CA ASN A 244 23.66 17.88 3.99
C ASN A 244 22.49 18.86 4.26
N ILE A 245 21.90 18.88 5.44
CA ILE A 245 20.73 19.71 5.73
C ILE A 245 21.04 20.60 6.95
N SER A 246 21.25 21.88 6.69
CA SER A 246 21.39 22.88 7.75
C SER A 246 20.00 23.33 8.21
N GLY A 247 19.82 23.53 9.51
CA GLY A 247 18.67 24.24 10.05
C GLY A 247 18.82 25.77 9.93
N GLU A 248 17.90 26.47 10.57
CA GLU A 248 17.85 27.93 10.57
C GLU A 248 18.99 28.57 11.40
N PHE A 249 19.37 27.93 12.50
CA PHE A 249 20.45 28.38 13.38
C PHE A 249 21.78 27.71 13.00
N GLU A 250 22.87 28.42 13.23
CA GLU A 250 24.21 27.92 12.97
C GLU A 250 24.46 26.60 13.74
N GLY A 251 24.92 25.59 13.05
CA GLY A 251 25.19 24.25 13.62
C GLY A 251 23.94 23.40 13.86
N SER A 252 22.73 23.91 13.59
CA SER A 252 21.51 23.10 13.71
C SER A 252 21.28 22.21 12.50
N TYR A 253 20.73 21.01 12.74
CA TYR A 253 20.44 20.02 11.70
C TYR A 253 19.31 19.05 12.12
N PRO A 254 18.60 18.41 11.19
CA PRO A 254 17.63 17.38 11.53
C PRO A 254 18.34 16.07 11.92
N CYS A 255 17.79 15.37 12.92
CA CYS A 255 18.28 14.07 13.35
C CYS A 255 17.13 13.15 13.78
N THR A 256 17.42 11.91 14.10
CA THR A 256 16.47 10.94 14.64
C THR A 256 16.18 11.26 16.11
N GLU A 257 14.89 11.28 16.49
CA GLU A 257 14.47 11.33 17.89
C GLU A 257 14.54 9.92 18.49
N GLN A 258 15.57 9.66 19.27
CA GLN A 258 15.85 8.30 19.77
C GLN A 258 15.06 7.93 21.05
N ASN A 259 14.42 8.91 21.72
CA ASN A 259 13.63 8.65 22.91
C ASN A 259 12.22 8.09 22.59
N TYR A 260 11.78 8.17 21.35
CA TYR A 260 10.56 7.53 20.86
C TYR A 260 10.88 6.24 20.15
N GLY A 261 10.08 5.21 20.40
CA GLY A 261 10.29 3.88 19.85
C GLY A 261 10.43 3.88 18.33
N LEU A 262 11.59 3.43 17.84
CA LEU A 262 11.82 3.19 16.43
C LEU A 262 11.19 1.87 16.00
N LEU A 263 10.50 1.85 14.89
CA LEU A 263 10.03 0.63 14.26
C LEU A 263 11.02 0.21 13.18
N TYR A 264 11.56 -1.00 13.31
CA TYR A 264 12.43 -1.61 12.32
C TYR A 264 11.86 -2.96 11.90
N ARG A 265 11.68 -3.15 10.59
CA ARG A 265 11.23 -4.43 10.02
C ARG A 265 11.82 -4.68 8.65
N ARG A 266 11.70 -5.92 8.18
CA ARG A 266 12.07 -6.29 6.81
C ARG A 266 10.80 -6.33 5.96
N VAL A 267 10.91 -5.79 4.75
CA VAL A 267 9.83 -5.79 3.75
C VAL A 267 10.29 -6.55 2.53
N GLN A 268 9.74 -7.73 2.32
CA GLN A 268 10.02 -8.55 1.13
C GLN A 268 9.00 -8.24 0.04
N LEU A 269 9.47 -7.79 -1.10
CA LEU A 269 8.68 -7.66 -2.32
C LEU A 269 8.94 -8.86 -3.24
N PRO A 270 7.94 -9.29 -4.06
CA PRO A 270 8.05 -10.50 -4.87
C PRO A 270 9.21 -10.52 -5.86
N GLU A 271 9.57 -9.36 -6.40
CA GLU A 271 10.56 -9.21 -7.46
C GLU A 271 11.95 -8.80 -6.95
N GLU A 272 12.10 -8.64 -5.64
CA GLU A 272 13.36 -8.25 -5.04
C GLU A 272 14.10 -9.45 -4.47
N GLU A 273 15.39 -9.56 -4.82
CA GLU A 273 16.26 -10.61 -4.29
C GLU A 273 16.47 -10.47 -2.77
N THR A 274 16.53 -9.24 -2.28
CA THR A 274 16.81 -8.94 -0.88
C THR A 274 15.67 -8.13 -0.27
N ALA A 275 15.17 -8.55 0.88
CA ALA A 275 14.19 -7.77 1.62
C ALA A 275 14.73 -6.38 1.98
N ARG A 276 13.92 -5.34 1.75
CA ARG A 276 14.21 -3.98 2.18
C ARG A 276 14.26 -3.91 3.70
N ALA A 277 15.10 -3.05 4.25
CA ALA A 277 14.99 -2.64 5.63
C ALA A 277 14.10 -1.38 5.70
N GLU A 278 12.98 -1.48 6.41
CA GLU A 278 12.12 -0.34 6.71
C GLU A 278 12.44 0.17 8.11
N LEU A 279 12.67 1.47 8.21
CA LEU A 279 12.85 2.20 9.46
C LEU A 279 11.79 3.30 9.55
N ARG A 280 11.08 3.35 10.68
CA ARG A 280 10.15 4.43 11.02
C ARG A 280 10.50 5.03 12.34
N GLY A 281 10.28 6.31 12.50
CA GLY A 281 10.52 7.03 13.74
C GLY A 281 10.08 8.48 13.65
N LEU A 282 10.49 9.23 14.66
CA LEU A 282 10.36 10.68 14.66
C LEU A 282 11.70 11.33 14.36
N TRP A 283 11.66 12.43 13.64
CA TRP A 283 12.81 13.32 13.47
C TRP A 283 12.59 14.59 14.30
N LYS A 284 13.67 15.22 14.70
CA LYS A 284 13.72 16.52 15.37
C LYS A 284 14.84 17.37 14.81
N MET A 285 14.81 18.67 15.11
CA MET A 285 15.97 19.54 14.92
C MET A 285 16.89 19.48 16.15
N GLU A 286 18.16 19.26 15.94
CA GLU A 286 19.20 19.41 16.96
C GLU A 286 19.76 20.83 16.89
N GLY A 287 19.91 21.50 18.06
CA GLY A 287 20.48 22.83 18.18
C GLY A 287 19.68 23.96 17.52
N GLY A 288 18.36 23.78 17.28
CA GLY A 288 17.59 24.73 16.49
C GLY A 288 16.16 24.91 16.96
N ALA A 289 15.30 25.31 16.03
CA ALA A 289 13.86 25.46 16.27
C ALA A 289 13.24 24.14 16.72
N MET A 290 12.22 24.18 17.57
CA MET A 290 11.46 23.01 18.00
C MET A 290 10.58 22.48 16.85
N MET A 291 11.21 21.83 15.89
CA MET A 291 10.56 21.19 14.74
C MET A 291 10.81 19.69 14.79
N GLY A 292 9.82 18.94 14.35
CA GLY A 292 9.91 17.49 14.25
C GLY A 292 8.67 16.89 13.61
N GLY A 293 8.70 15.59 13.40
CA GLY A 293 7.57 14.86 12.83
C GLY A 293 7.93 13.42 12.49
N PRO A 294 7.03 12.67 11.86
CA PRO A 294 7.29 11.30 11.47
C PRO A 294 8.17 11.20 10.24
N PHE A 295 8.91 10.10 10.14
CA PHE A 295 9.58 9.66 8.92
C PHE A 295 9.36 8.17 8.66
N VAL A 296 9.46 7.78 7.40
CA VAL A 296 9.54 6.40 6.93
C VAL A 296 10.66 6.28 5.92
N SER A 297 11.49 5.27 6.07
CA SER A 297 12.68 5.05 5.25
C SER A 297 12.74 3.59 4.78
N HIS A 298 13.10 3.39 3.50
CA HIS A 298 13.41 2.07 2.94
C HIS A 298 14.87 2.03 2.52
N ALA A 299 15.63 1.10 3.07
CA ALA A 299 16.99 0.80 2.63
C ALA A 299 16.99 -0.45 1.75
N VAL A 300 17.45 -0.31 0.52
CA VAL A 300 17.50 -1.35 -0.50
C VAL A 300 18.94 -1.69 -0.83
N VAL A 301 19.30 -2.97 -0.77
CA VAL A 301 20.63 -3.45 -1.10
C VAL A 301 20.71 -3.82 -2.58
N ASP A 302 21.58 -3.16 -3.30
CA ASP A 302 22.02 -3.59 -4.64
C ASP A 302 23.38 -4.27 -4.49
N LYS A 303 23.37 -5.60 -4.48
CA LYS A 303 24.59 -6.41 -4.34
C LYS A 303 25.50 -6.28 -5.56
N ALA A 304 24.93 -6.10 -6.75
CA ALA A 304 25.70 -5.98 -7.98
C ALA A 304 26.47 -4.66 -8.01
N ALA A 305 25.88 -3.57 -7.55
CA ALA A 305 26.54 -2.27 -7.42
C ALA A 305 27.36 -2.16 -6.13
N GLY A 306 27.25 -3.09 -5.17
CA GLY A 306 27.89 -3.01 -3.85
C GLY A 306 27.42 -1.80 -3.04
N LYS A 307 26.13 -1.43 -3.15
CA LYS A 307 25.57 -0.22 -2.54
C LYS A 307 24.29 -0.48 -1.78
N VAL A 308 24.05 0.35 -0.76
CA VAL A 308 22.74 0.54 -0.15
C VAL A 308 22.18 1.84 -0.72
N TYR A 309 20.94 1.78 -1.19
CA TYR A 309 20.13 2.95 -1.54
C TYR A 309 19.09 3.17 -0.45
N VAL A 310 19.00 4.39 0.06
CA VAL A 310 18.00 4.75 1.06
C VAL A 310 17.07 5.80 0.46
N PHE A 311 15.80 5.52 0.57
CA PHE A 311 14.71 6.41 0.20
C PHE A 311 13.90 6.68 1.45
N GLU A 312 13.72 7.95 1.76
CA GLU A 312 13.03 8.37 2.97
C GLU A 312 12.02 9.47 2.67
N GLY A 313 10.84 9.34 3.27
CA GLY A 313 9.87 10.42 3.35
C GLY A 313 9.76 10.92 4.78
N PHE A 314 9.79 12.22 5.01
CA PHE A 314 9.52 12.80 6.32
C PHE A 314 8.54 13.97 6.22
N VAL A 315 7.81 14.20 7.30
CA VAL A 315 6.68 15.13 7.34
C VAL A 315 6.85 16.11 8.49
N TYR A 316 6.54 17.39 8.22
CA TYR A 316 6.34 18.42 9.21
C TYR A 316 4.94 19.03 9.05
N ARG A 317 4.09 18.81 10.03
CA ARG A 317 2.72 19.33 10.04
C ARG A 317 2.28 19.53 11.49
N PRO A 318 2.67 20.66 12.10
CA PRO A 318 2.40 20.89 13.53
C PRO A 318 0.88 20.99 13.78
N ASN A 319 0.45 20.39 14.89
CA ASN A 319 -0.93 20.42 15.41
C ASN A 319 -2.02 19.82 14.47
N GLU A 320 -1.64 19.06 13.47
CA GLU A 320 -2.57 18.41 12.55
C GLU A 320 -2.19 16.94 12.32
N ASP A 321 -3.17 16.12 11.88
CA ASP A 321 -2.99 14.70 11.52
C ASP A 321 -1.96 14.53 10.40
N LYS A 322 -1.08 13.54 10.55
CA LYS A 322 0.06 13.28 9.65
C LYS A 322 -0.02 11.93 8.95
N LEU A 323 -0.88 11.03 9.43
CA LEU A 323 -0.96 9.66 8.94
C LEU A 323 -1.17 9.59 7.41
N HIS A 324 -2.04 10.43 6.86
CA HIS A 324 -2.30 10.43 5.43
C HIS A 324 -1.07 10.85 4.60
N LEU A 325 -0.27 11.82 5.09
CA LEU A 325 0.95 12.26 4.43
C LEU A 325 2.05 11.19 4.52
N ILE A 326 2.24 10.60 5.70
CA ILE A 326 3.27 9.56 5.85
C ILE A 326 2.94 8.31 5.03
N ARG A 327 1.66 7.94 4.88
CA ARG A 327 1.22 6.85 3.99
C ARG A 327 1.46 7.17 2.52
N MET A 328 1.23 8.43 2.11
CA MET A 328 1.54 8.87 0.76
C MET A 328 3.05 8.78 0.48
N MET A 329 3.89 9.25 1.44
CA MET A 329 5.34 9.13 1.34
C MET A 329 5.76 7.66 1.26
N GLU A 330 5.27 6.82 2.14
CA GLU A 330 5.55 5.39 2.13
C GLU A 330 5.19 4.74 0.79
N SER A 331 4.00 5.04 0.26
CA SER A 331 3.57 4.51 -1.03
C SER A 331 4.48 4.97 -2.18
N SER A 332 5.02 6.19 -2.10
CA SER A 332 6.05 6.67 -3.01
C SER A 332 7.35 5.83 -2.91
N LEU A 333 7.77 5.45 -1.69
CA LEU A 333 8.97 4.61 -1.50
C LEU A 333 8.82 3.21 -2.11
N TYR A 334 7.60 2.65 -2.14
CA TYR A 334 7.34 1.39 -2.83
C TYR A 334 7.55 1.48 -4.35
N SER A 335 7.51 2.67 -4.93
CA SER A 335 7.75 2.87 -6.36
C SER A 335 9.23 2.81 -6.76
N PHE A 336 10.14 2.60 -5.80
CA PHE A 336 11.56 2.42 -6.09
C PHE A 336 11.81 1.22 -6.99
N ARG A 337 12.53 1.46 -8.08
CA ARG A 337 12.82 0.46 -9.10
C ARG A 337 14.04 0.85 -9.95
N PRO A 338 14.74 -0.10 -10.61
CA PRO A 338 15.81 0.20 -11.55
C PRO A 338 15.33 1.09 -12.71
N SER A 339 16.22 1.90 -13.28
CA SER A 339 15.96 2.81 -14.42
C SER A 339 15.32 2.13 -15.63
N ALA A 340 15.62 0.85 -15.86
CA ALA A 340 15.06 0.07 -16.96
C ALA A 340 13.55 -0.13 -16.82
N VAL A 341 13.02 -0.18 -15.60
CA VAL A 341 11.59 -0.33 -15.31
C VAL A 341 10.94 1.04 -15.28
N LYS A 342 10.24 1.42 -16.36
CA LYS A 342 9.68 2.78 -16.49
C LYS A 342 8.38 2.97 -15.70
N ALA A 343 7.50 2.00 -15.67
CA ALA A 343 6.22 2.06 -14.97
C ALA A 343 6.32 1.52 -13.55
N PHE A 344 5.55 2.09 -12.63
CA PHE A 344 5.33 1.57 -11.29
C PHE A 344 3.99 0.82 -11.26
N ASP A 345 4.02 -0.44 -10.82
CA ASP A 345 2.82 -1.22 -10.51
C ASP A 345 2.52 -1.16 -9.00
N PRO A 346 1.50 -0.42 -8.56
CA PRO A 346 1.13 -0.36 -7.15
C PRO A 346 0.71 -1.72 -6.56
N GLY A 347 0.30 -2.67 -7.40
CA GLY A 347 -0.09 -4.03 -6.98
C GLY A 347 1.02 -4.77 -6.23
N ILE A 348 2.28 -4.34 -6.35
CA ILE A 348 3.39 -4.89 -5.57
C ILE A 348 3.20 -4.67 -4.07
N ILE A 349 2.54 -3.58 -3.65
CA ILE A 349 2.27 -3.25 -2.24
C ILE A 349 1.36 -4.30 -1.60
N LEU A 350 0.35 -4.79 -2.33
CA LEU A 350 -0.56 -5.82 -1.84
C LEU A 350 0.15 -7.15 -1.59
N LYS A 351 1.27 -7.40 -2.25
CA LYS A 351 2.08 -8.61 -2.17
C LYS A 351 3.23 -8.50 -1.17
N ALA A 352 3.47 -7.32 -0.58
CA ALA A 352 4.53 -7.10 0.39
C ALA A 352 4.35 -7.99 1.62
N ARG A 353 5.46 -8.58 2.09
CA ARG A 353 5.50 -9.39 3.30
C ARG A 353 6.38 -8.71 4.34
N TYR A 354 5.83 -8.55 5.54
CA TYR A 354 6.56 -7.95 6.65
C TYR A 354 7.09 -9.03 7.58
N THR A 355 8.34 -8.90 7.98
CA THR A 355 8.96 -9.74 9.02
C THR A 355 9.68 -8.83 10.01
N LYS A 356 9.69 -9.23 11.29
CA LYS A 356 10.45 -8.48 12.31
C LYS A 356 11.90 -8.39 11.88
N GLY A 357 12.51 -7.24 12.09
CA GLY A 357 13.95 -7.07 11.90
C GLY A 357 14.73 -7.88 12.94
N PHE A 358 15.92 -8.30 12.58
CA PHE A 358 16.88 -8.96 13.48
C PHE A 358 17.65 -7.93 14.29
#